data_ad84d4127568ae19b631bfa351eb52ed
#
_entry.id   ad84d4127568ae19b631bfa351eb52ed
#
_cell.length_a   1.000
_cell.length_b   1.000
_cell.length_c   1.000
_cell.angle_alpha   90.00
_cell.angle_beta   90.00
_cell.angle_gamma   90.00
#
_symmetry.space_group_name_H-M   'P 1'
#
loop_
_entity.id
_entity.type
_entity.pdbx_description
1 polymer ?
#
loop_
_entity_poly.entity_id
_entity_poly.type
_entity_poly.pdbx_seq_one_letter_code
_entity_poly.pdbx_strand_id
1 'polypeptide(L)'
;MDTNNEKLIIQIADGQLRYVVFQVDKKLEYKILLKKTSICDGILRGKISNLNGVIKILGNDLKEIESQLNKVFTNASIVINQEDTLCTNLTGFKKLNGSKVEKRDLDYILNETKRSII
;
A
#
# COMPACT_ATOMS: atom_id res chain seq x y z
N MET A 1 -14.02 -3.63 -19.24
CA MET A 1 -13.62 -3.31 -18.97
C MET A 1 -12.67 -3.28 -18.24
N ASP A 2 -11.93 -3.18 -18.37
CA ASP A 2 -11.14 -3.39 -17.58
C ASP A 2 -10.33 -2.43 -17.20
N THR A 3 -10.33 -2.08 -16.19
CA THR A 3 -9.64 -1.05 -15.60
C THR A 3 -8.42 -1.52 -14.95
N ASN A 4 -7.89 -2.58 -15.42
CA ASN A 4 -6.77 -3.18 -14.76
C ASN A 4 -5.48 -2.45 -14.95
N ASN A 5 -5.49 -1.31 -15.63
CA ASN A 5 -4.31 -0.50 -15.78
C ASN A 5 -4.03 0.41 -14.59
N GLU A 6 -4.94 0.47 -13.65
CA GLU A 6 -4.73 1.29 -12.48
C GLU A 6 -3.96 0.50 -11.42
N LYS A 7 -2.93 1.12 -10.87
CA LYS A 7 -2.05 0.50 -9.88
C LYS A 7 -2.00 1.34 -8.63
N LEU A 8 -1.97 0.66 -7.49
CA LEU A 8 -1.82 1.31 -6.19
C LEU A 8 -0.47 0.96 -5.60
N ILE A 9 0.28 1.98 -5.22
CA ILE A 9 1.55 1.81 -4.51
C ILE A 9 1.39 2.41 -3.12
N ILE A 10 1.80 1.65 -2.11
CA ILE A 10 1.80 2.10 -0.72
C ILE A 10 3.25 2.10 -0.25
N GLN A 11 3.74 3.25 0.16
CA GLN A 11 5.08 3.37 0.69
C GLN A 11 5.01 3.49 2.21
N ILE A 12 5.73 2.63 2.89
CA ILE A 12 5.87 2.69 4.34
C ILE A 12 7.16 3.44 4.63
N ALA A 13 7.02 4.67 5.09
CA ALA A 13 8.14 5.55 5.37
C ALA A 13 8.13 5.92 6.84
N ASP A 14 9.17 6.62 7.29
CA ASP A 14 9.26 7.01 8.70
C ASP A 14 8.11 7.95 9.07
N GLY A 15 7.26 7.48 9.96
CA GLY A 15 6.14 8.27 10.45
C GLY A 15 5.04 8.55 9.43
N GLN A 16 5.08 7.90 8.27
CA GLN A 16 4.13 8.21 7.21
C GLN A 16 3.75 6.99 6.39
N LEU A 17 2.52 7.03 5.88
CA LEU A 17 2.07 6.14 4.83
C LEU A 17 1.82 7.00 3.61
N ARG A 18 2.42 6.66 2.51
CA ARG A 18 2.25 7.40 1.25
C ARG A 18 1.61 6.50 0.22
N TYR A 19 0.65 7.06 -0.49
CA TYR A 19 -0.11 6.32 -1.49
C TYR A 19 0.00 7.02 -2.83
N VAL A 20 0.19 6.23 -3.87
CA VAL A 20 0.13 6.74 -5.24
C VAL A 20 -0.73 5.79 -6.04
N VAL A 21 -1.72 6.33 -6.72
CA VAL A 21 -2.49 5.56 -7.69
C VAL A 21 -2.15 6.13 -9.06
N PHE A 22 -1.76 5.27 -9.96
CA PHE A 22 -1.42 5.69 -11.30
C PHE A 22 -2.03 4.73 -12.33
N GLN A 23 -2.14 5.22 -13.54
CA GLN A 23 -2.66 4.46 -14.65
C GLN A 23 -1.58 4.37 -15.72
N VAL A 24 -1.45 3.21 -16.32
CA VAL A 24 -0.52 2.98 -17.42
C VAL A 24 -1.34 2.74 -18.67
N ASP A 25 -1.09 3.50 -19.71
CA ASP A 25 -1.82 3.32 -20.95
C ASP A 25 -1.12 2.33 -21.87
N LYS A 26 -1.67 2.12 -23.05
CA LYS A 26 -1.13 1.15 -24.02
C LYS A 26 0.25 1.54 -24.52
N LYS A 27 0.61 2.82 -24.41
CA LYS A 27 1.91 3.31 -24.83
C LYS A 27 2.92 3.31 -23.69
N LEU A 28 2.55 2.71 -22.55
CA LEU A 28 3.35 2.68 -21.34
C LEU A 28 3.62 4.07 -20.76
N GLU A 29 2.73 5.00 -21.01
CA GLU A 29 2.79 6.31 -20.38
C GLU A 29 2.03 6.28 -19.08
N TYR A 30 2.57 6.99 -18.06
CA TYR A 30 1.98 7.00 -16.74
C TYR A 30 1.15 8.24 -16.50
N LYS A 31 0.02 8.06 -15.85
CA LYS A 31 -0.79 9.17 -15.40
C LYS A 31 -1.09 8.98 -13.92
N ILE A 32 -0.72 9.95 -13.11
CA ILE A 32 -1.00 9.88 -11.67
C ILE A 32 -2.44 10.32 -11.45
N LEU A 33 -3.23 9.44 -10.85
CA LEU A 33 -4.62 9.72 -10.56
C LEU A 33 -4.82 10.29 -9.17
N LEU A 34 -3.95 9.90 -8.22
CA LEU A 34 -4.10 10.32 -6.84
C LEU A 34 -2.79 10.16 -6.10
N LYS A 35 -2.50 11.11 -5.23
CA LYS A 35 -1.41 11.03 -4.26
C LYS A 35 -1.99 11.36 -2.89
N LYS A 36 -1.60 10.62 -1.88
CA LYS A 36 -2.06 10.85 -0.53
C LYS A 36 -0.94 10.52 0.44
N THR A 37 -0.80 11.31 1.49
CA THR A 37 0.15 11.06 2.57
C THR A 37 -0.61 11.17 3.88
N SER A 38 -0.42 10.17 4.74
CA SER A 38 -1.00 10.18 6.07
C SER A 38 0.10 10.07 7.11
N ILE A 39 -0.01 10.81 8.19
CA ILE A 39 0.90 10.68 9.31
C ILE A 39 0.52 9.40 10.05
N CYS A 40 1.53 8.61 10.38
CA CYS A 40 1.30 7.34 11.04
C CYS A 40 2.35 7.12 12.12
N ASP A 41 1.97 7.39 13.37
CA ASP A 41 2.89 7.27 14.50
C ASP A 41 3.29 5.83 14.78
N GLY A 42 2.59 4.87 14.23
CA GLY A 42 2.94 3.47 14.39
C GLY A 42 4.10 3.00 13.55
N ILE A 43 4.70 3.89 12.75
CA ILE A 43 5.85 3.57 11.94
C ILE A 43 7.02 4.44 12.38
N LEU A 44 8.10 3.79 12.82
CA LEU A 44 9.28 4.50 13.27
C LEU A 44 10.48 3.93 12.54
N ARG A 45 11.23 4.79 11.86
CA ARG A 45 12.42 4.40 11.09
C ARG A 45 12.13 3.29 10.08
N GLY A 46 10.97 3.37 9.45
CA GLY A 46 10.56 2.37 8.46
C GLY A 46 10.09 1.05 9.04
N LYS A 47 10.03 0.94 10.37
CA LYS A 47 9.56 -0.28 11.05
C LYS A 47 8.20 -0.03 11.67
N ILE A 48 7.36 -1.05 11.63
CA ILE A 48 6.04 -0.96 12.24
C ILE A 48 6.19 -1.23 13.74
N SER A 49 5.97 -0.19 14.54
CA SER A 49 6.04 -0.30 15.99
C SER A 49 4.66 -0.49 16.62
N ASN A 50 3.60 -0.08 15.93
CA ASN A 50 2.24 -0.25 16.41
C ASN A 50 1.37 -0.72 15.25
N LEU A 51 1.26 -2.03 15.13
CA LEU A 51 0.55 -2.64 14.01
C LEU A 51 -0.93 -2.25 13.97
N ASN A 52 -1.58 -2.23 15.11
CA ASN A 52 -3.00 -1.89 15.16
C ASN A 52 -3.26 -0.45 14.70
N GLY A 53 -2.37 0.46 15.07
CA GLY A 53 -2.48 1.84 14.62
C GLY A 53 -2.29 1.97 13.13
N VAL A 54 -1.34 1.23 12.57
CA VAL A 54 -1.10 1.24 11.13
C VAL A 54 -2.30 0.67 10.38
N ILE A 55 -2.87 -0.43 10.86
CA ILE A 55 -4.04 -1.06 10.24
C ILE A 55 -5.22 -0.09 10.20
N LYS A 56 -5.43 0.62 11.29
CA LYS A 56 -6.54 1.56 11.38
C LYS A 56 -6.40 2.68 10.35
N ILE A 57 -5.21 3.28 10.27
CA ILE A 57 -4.95 4.36 9.33
C ILE A 57 -5.00 3.85 7.90
N LEU A 58 -4.39 2.72 7.64
CA LEU A 58 -4.39 2.12 6.32
C LEU A 58 -5.81 1.82 5.85
N GLY A 59 -6.63 1.24 6.70
CA GLY A 59 -8.02 0.93 6.36
C GLY A 59 -8.82 2.18 6.03
N ASN A 60 -8.67 3.24 6.82
CA ASN A 60 -9.37 4.49 6.56
C ASN A 60 -8.88 5.13 5.27
N ASP A 61 -7.57 5.13 5.04
CA ASP A 61 -7.00 5.72 3.85
C ASP A 61 -7.44 4.99 2.58
N LEU A 62 -7.46 3.66 2.63
CA LEU A 62 -7.89 2.88 1.47
C LEU A 62 -9.36 3.11 1.15
N LYS A 63 -10.20 3.21 2.17
CA LYS A 63 -11.61 3.53 1.95
C LYS A 63 -11.76 4.87 1.26
N GLU A 64 -11.00 5.86 1.71
CA GLU A 64 -11.06 7.19 1.14
C GLU A 64 -10.60 7.19 -0.31
N ILE A 65 -9.49 6.50 -0.60
CA ILE A 65 -8.97 6.41 -1.95
C ILE A 65 -9.96 5.70 -2.87
N GLU A 66 -10.53 4.59 -2.41
CA GLU A 66 -11.50 3.84 -3.19
C GLU A 66 -12.76 4.66 -3.47
N SER A 67 -13.18 5.44 -2.47
CA SER A 67 -14.33 6.30 -2.63
C SER A 67 -14.07 7.40 -3.64
N GLN A 68 -12.91 8.04 -3.57
CA GLN A 68 -12.57 9.12 -4.49
C GLN A 68 -12.44 8.65 -5.92
N LEU A 69 -11.91 7.46 -6.13
CA LEU A 69 -11.69 6.91 -7.46
C LEU A 69 -12.83 6.01 -7.93
N ASN A 70 -13.81 5.78 -7.06
CA ASN A 70 -14.93 4.88 -7.33
C ASN A 70 -14.44 3.53 -7.84
N LYS A 71 -13.48 2.97 -7.13
CA LYS A 71 -12.85 1.71 -7.51
C LYS A 71 -12.40 0.95 -6.28
N VAL A 72 -12.50 -0.39 -6.32
CA VAL A 72 -11.99 -1.26 -5.28
C VAL A 72 -10.68 -1.87 -5.77
N PHE A 73 -9.62 -1.74 -4.97
CA PHE A 73 -8.32 -2.31 -5.30
C PHE A 73 -8.20 -3.69 -4.67
N THR A 74 -7.75 -4.64 -5.45
CA THR A 74 -7.51 -6.00 -4.97
C THR A 74 -6.03 -6.29 -4.81
N ASN A 75 -5.17 -5.45 -5.36
CA ASN A 75 -3.72 -5.61 -5.30
C ASN A 75 -3.07 -4.28 -4.99
N ALA A 76 -1.95 -4.33 -4.33
CA ALA A 76 -1.12 -3.14 -4.09
C ALA A 76 0.34 -3.55 -4.08
N SER A 77 1.20 -2.65 -4.53
CA SER A 77 2.64 -2.83 -4.39
C SER A 77 3.08 -2.06 -3.15
N ILE A 78 3.88 -2.70 -2.32
CA ILE A 78 4.34 -2.08 -1.09
C ILE A 78 5.83 -1.81 -1.19
N VAL A 79 6.21 -0.57 -0.92
CA VAL A 79 7.61 -0.15 -0.89
C VAL A 79 7.96 0.13 0.56
N ILE A 80 8.97 -0.55 1.07
CA ILE A 80 9.44 -0.36 2.42
C ILE A 80 10.80 0.33 2.37
N ASN A 81 10.91 1.46 3.05
CA ASN A 81 12.14 2.21 3.09
C ASN A 81 12.65 2.20 4.53
N GLN A 82 13.71 1.45 4.78
CA GLN A 82 14.32 1.39 6.09
C GLN A 82 15.69 2.06 6.06
N GLU A 83 16.00 2.74 7.16
CA GLU A 83 17.22 3.51 7.25
C GLU A 83 18.48 2.71 7.05
N ASP A 84 18.53 1.53 7.61
CA ASP A 84 19.72 0.69 7.61
C ASP A 84 19.74 -0.37 6.52
N THR A 85 18.88 -0.30 5.56
CA THR A 85 18.79 -1.33 4.54
C THR A 85 18.67 -0.73 3.16
N LEU A 86 18.98 -1.53 2.17
CA LEU A 86 18.76 -1.13 0.79
C LEU A 86 17.27 -1.02 0.53
N CYS A 87 16.90 -0.07 -0.29
CA CYS A 87 15.51 0.04 -0.73
C CYS A 87 15.16 -1.16 -1.58
N THR A 88 14.09 -1.84 -1.22
CA THR A 88 13.63 -3.00 -1.94
C THR A 88 12.17 -2.83 -2.31
N ASN A 89 11.85 -3.09 -3.56
CA ASN A 89 10.46 -3.08 -3.98
C ASN A 89 9.92 -4.48 -3.83
N LEU A 90 8.93 -4.61 -2.99
CA LEU A 90 8.30 -5.89 -2.73
C LEU A 90 6.84 -5.79 -3.08
N THR A 91 6.31 -6.85 -3.66
CA THR A 91 4.91 -6.89 -4.01
C THR A 91 4.25 -8.04 -3.27
N GLY A 92 3.27 -7.72 -2.48
CA GLY A 92 2.44 -8.71 -1.84
C GLY A 92 1.01 -8.34 -2.08
N PHE A 93 0.15 -9.33 -2.12
CA PHE A 93 -1.25 -9.02 -2.35
C PHE A 93 -2.15 -10.04 -1.68
N LYS A 94 -3.36 -9.59 -1.42
CA LYS A 94 -4.43 -10.44 -0.95
C LYS A 94 -5.73 -9.81 -1.45
N LYS A 95 -6.62 -10.64 -1.98
CA LYS A 95 -7.91 -10.13 -2.42
C LYS A 95 -8.72 -9.70 -1.21
N LEU A 96 -9.10 -8.45 -1.15
CA LEU A 96 -9.93 -7.94 -0.09
C LEU A 96 -11.41 -7.98 -0.43
N ASN A 97 -11.72 -7.97 -1.72
CA ASN A 97 -13.12 -8.06 -2.22
C ASN A 97 -14.03 -7.02 -1.59
N GLY A 98 -13.52 -5.82 -1.39
CA GLY A 98 -14.30 -4.76 -0.78
C GLY A 98 -14.44 -4.84 0.73
N SER A 99 -13.85 -5.85 1.37
CA SER A 99 -13.93 -5.97 2.81
C SER A 99 -12.91 -5.06 3.48
N LYS A 100 -13.06 -4.88 4.78
CA LYS A 100 -12.14 -4.04 5.54
C LYS A 100 -10.77 -4.69 5.62
N VAL A 101 -9.73 -3.86 5.65
CA VAL A 101 -8.38 -4.33 5.93
C VAL A 101 -8.33 -4.75 7.39
N GLU A 102 -7.88 -5.95 7.64
CA GLU A 102 -7.75 -6.49 8.99
C GLU A 102 -6.30 -6.82 9.27
N LYS A 103 -6.00 -7.04 10.54
CA LYS A 103 -4.65 -7.42 10.96
C LYS A 103 -4.13 -8.62 10.17
N ARG A 104 -4.97 -9.62 9.97
CA ARG A 104 -4.57 -10.84 9.25
C ARG A 104 -4.17 -10.54 7.80
N ASP A 105 -4.81 -9.55 7.18
CA ASP A 105 -4.49 -9.17 5.80
C ASP A 105 -3.10 -8.56 5.72
N LEU A 106 -2.78 -7.69 6.65
CA LEU A 106 -1.47 -7.05 6.70
C LEU A 106 -0.40 -8.05 7.08
N ASP A 107 -0.68 -8.94 8.05
CA ASP A 107 0.25 -9.99 8.45
C ASP A 107 0.56 -10.91 7.27
N TYR A 108 -0.45 -11.26 6.49
CA TYR A 108 -0.27 -12.10 5.31
C TYR A 108 0.69 -11.43 4.32
N ILE A 109 0.45 -10.18 4.01
CA ILE A 109 1.27 -9.45 3.05
C ILE A 109 2.71 -9.30 3.55
N LEU A 110 2.88 -8.96 4.83
CA LEU A 110 4.20 -8.81 5.43
C LEU A 110 4.97 -10.13 5.42
N ASN A 111 4.31 -11.24 5.73
CA ASN A 111 4.95 -12.54 5.74
C ASN A 111 5.34 -12.98 4.34
N GLU A 112 4.48 -12.75 3.35
CA GLU A 112 4.80 -13.06 1.97
C GLU A 112 6.00 -12.23 1.50
N THR A 113 6.05 -10.97 1.91
CA THR A 113 7.14 -10.08 1.55
C THR A 113 8.45 -10.56 2.15
N LYS A 114 8.44 -10.98 3.41
CA LYS A 114 9.63 -11.52 4.08
C LYS A 114 10.15 -12.77 3.37
N ARG A 115 9.27 -13.63 2.93
CA ARG A 115 9.67 -14.82 2.20
C ARG A 115 10.37 -14.49 0.89
N SER A 116 10.00 -13.40 0.27
CA SER A 116 10.61 -12.99 -0.99
C SER A 116 12.02 -12.46 -0.82
N ILE A 117 12.39 -12.01 0.36
CA ILE A 117 13.70 -11.46 0.65
C ILE A 117 14.73 -12.58 0.92
N ILE A 118 14.28 -13.67 1.48
CA ILE A 118 15.12 -14.78 1.85
C ILE A 118 15.20 -15.77 0.70
#